data_c1e73b6bdd752368a73ff1203cbec65b
#
_entry.id   c1e73b6bdd752368a73ff1203cbec65b
#
_cell.length_a   1.000
_cell.length_b   1.000
_cell.length_c   1.000
_cell.angle_alpha   90.00
_cell.angle_beta   90.00
_cell.angle_gamma   90.00
#
_symmetry.space_group_name_H-M   'P 1'
#
loop_
_entity.id
_entity.type
_entity.pdbx_description
1 polymer ?
#
loop_
_entity_poly.entity_id
_entity_poly.type
_entity_poly.pdbx_seq_one_letter_code
_entity_poly.pdbx_strand_id
1 'polypeptide(L)'
;MLASLVLSTQLFATQSFAPVRNDTMHLTVNTSISGTEISPGQKVSLSFDITPKRNMHVYAPGKHDYQVIAVKLDPQPWLKVAPTTYPPSEIYHFKELDEKVETYGHPFKLVQDVTVLDTAAAKKALAAGPVKLSGQLTYQACDDKVCYAPSKVPVSFALTVK
;
A
#
# COMPACT_ATOMS: atom_id res chain seq x y z
N MET A 1 -36.61 -45.91 -20.00
CA MET A 1 -36.35 -44.47 -19.81
C MET A 1 -35.09 -44.32 -18.99
N LEU A 2 -33.96 -44.00 -19.63
CA LEU A 2 -32.67 -43.77 -18.98
C LEU A 2 -32.51 -42.26 -18.82
N ALA A 3 -32.50 -41.78 -17.58
CA ALA A 3 -32.24 -40.39 -17.24
C ALA A 3 -30.72 -40.15 -17.16
N SER A 4 -30.17 -39.40 -18.12
CA SER A 4 -28.76 -38.95 -18.08
C SER A 4 -28.59 -37.82 -17.09
N LEU A 5 -27.86 -38.08 -16.03
CA LEU A 5 -27.44 -37.06 -15.04
C LEU A 5 -26.23 -36.29 -15.61
N VAL A 6 -26.46 -35.04 -16.02
CA VAL A 6 -25.37 -34.14 -16.43
C VAL A 6 -24.76 -33.51 -15.19
N LEU A 7 -23.56 -33.96 -14.85
CA LEU A 7 -22.78 -33.40 -13.75
C LEU A 7 -22.05 -32.13 -14.22
N SER A 8 -22.59 -30.95 -13.87
CA SER A 8 -21.98 -29.66 -14.18
C SER A 8 -20.82 -29.41 -13.22
N THR A 9 -19.60 -29.61 -13.66
CA THR A 9 -18.38 -29.18 -12.97
C THR A 9 -18.22 -27.67 -13.09
N GLN A 10 -18.48 -26.93 -12.00
CA GLN A 10 -18.16 -25.51 -11.93
C GLN A 10 -16.66 -25.35 -11.69
N LEU A 11 -15.93 -24.83 -12.67
CA LEU A 11 -14.57 -24.37 -12.51
C LEU A 11 -14.59 -23.08 -11.68
N PHE A 12 -14.14 -23.15 -10.42
CA PHE A 12 -13.83 -21.96 -9.65
C PHE A 12 -12.55 -21.36 -10.21
N ALA A 13 -12.68 -20.25 -10.93
CA ALA A 13 -11.52 -19.45 -11.36
C ALA A 13 -10.88 -18.82 -10.12
N THR A 14 -9.69 -19.27 -9.75
CA THR A 14 -8.84 -18.60 -8.75
C THR A 14 -8.40 -17.27 -9.35
N GLN A 15 -9.00 -16.18 -8.89
CA GLN A 15 -8.57 -14.82 -9.25
C GLN A 15 -7.24 -14.53 -8.56
N SER A 16 -6.15 -14.67 -9.29
CA SER A 16 -4.85 -14.19 -8.88
C SER A 16 -4.83 -12.67 -9.03
N PHE A 17 -4.78 -11.95 -7.91
CA PHE A 17 -4.66 -10.49 -7.92
C PHE A 17 -3.18 -10.12 -8.11
N ALA A 18 -2.86 -9.64 -9.31
CA ALA A 18 -1.53 -9.13 -9.60
C ALA A 18 -1.20 -7.89 -8.74
N PRO A 19 0.08 -7.67 -8.38
CA PRO A 19 0.52 -6.45 -7.73
C PRO A 19 0.08 -5.23 -8.54
N VAL A 20 -0.47 -4.22 -7.87
CA VAL A 20 -0.86 -2.98 -8.53
C VAL A 20 0.38 -2.10 -8.63
N ARG A 21 0.76 -1.75 -9.87
CA ARG A 21 1.84 -0.82 -10.16
C ARG A 21 1.27 0.54 -10.54
N ASN A 22 1.72 1.56 -9.84
CA ASN A 22 1.45 2.95 -10.19
C ASN A 22 2.77 3.63 -10.58
N ASP A 23 2.80 4.25 -11.74
CA ASP A 23 3.96 4.97 -12.26
C ASP A 23 3.60 6.45 -12.39
N THR A 24 4.36 7.32 -11.71
CA THR A 24 4.17 8.76 -11.70
C THR A 24 5.36 9.46 -12.35
N MET A 25 5.31 10.77 -12.45
CA MET A 25 6.45 11.58 -12.92
C MET A 25 7.66 11.46 -11.98
N HIS A 26 7.44 11.27 -10.66
CA HIS A 26 8.50 11.35 -9.65
C HIS A 26 8.95 9.99 -9.11
N LEU A 27 8.06 9.00 -9.09
CA LEU A 27 8.35 7.68 -8.51
C LEU A 27 7.44 6.58 -9.10
N THR A 28 7.85 5.34 -8.88
CA THR A 28 7.02 4.15 -9.11
C THR A 28 6.65 3.53 -7.78
N VAL A 29 5.41 3.09 -7.62
CA VAL A 29 4.92 2.35 -6.45
C VAL A 29 4.42 0.98 -6.91
N ASN A 30 4.96 -0.10 -6.33
CA ASN A 30 4.40 -1.43 -6.46
C ASN A 30 3.82 -1.85 -5.12
N THR A 31 2.58 -2.32 -5.11
CA THR A 31 1.92 -2.79 -3.89
C THR A 31 1.86 -4.31 -3.86
N SER A 32 2.10 -4.89 -2.70
CA SER A 32 1.95 -6.33 -2.46
C SER A 32 1.44 -6.60 -1.05
N ILE A 33 0.94 -7.80 -0.82
CA ILE A 33 0.40 -8.25 0.47
C ILE A 33 1.02 -9.59 0.86
N SER A 34 1.30 -9.79 2.14
CA SER A 34 1.96 -11.00 2.64
C SER A 34 1.11 -12.28 2.57
N GLY A 35 -0.20 -12.14 2.32
CA GLY A 35 -1.13 -13.26 2.11
C GLY A 35 -2.45 -12.72 1.60
N THR A 36 -3.01 -13.38 0.60
CA THR A 36 -4.30 -12.98 -0.01
C THR A 36 -5.51 -13.56 0.72
N GLU A 37 -5.32 -14.67 1.44
CA GLU A 37 -6.35 -15.29 2.26
C GLU A 37 -6.23 -14.80 3.70
N ILE A 38 -7.33 -14.29 4.24
CA ILE A 38 -7.39 -13.74 5.58
C ILE A 38 -8.52 -14.36 6.39
N SER A 39 -8.31 -14.48 7.70
CA SER A 39 -9.31 -14.93 8.66
C SER A 39 -9.51 -13.89 9.76
N PRO A 40 -10.67 -13.87 10.45
CA PRO A 40 -10.85 -13.04 11.64
C PRO A 40 -9.72 -13.24 12.65
N GLY A 41 -9.21 -12.15 13.22
CA GLY A 41 -8.05 -12.15 14.12
C GLY A 41 -6.68 -12.18 13.44
N GLN A 42 -6.61 -12.48 12.16
CA GLN A 42 -5.34 -12.58 11.42
C GLN A 42 -4.75 -11.20 11.10
N LYS A 43 -3.42 -11.11 11.22
CA LYS A 43 -2.61 -9.96 10.80
C LYS A 43 -1.97 -10.26 9.44
N VAL A 44 -2.02 -9.28 8.53
CA VAL A 44 -1.31 -9.31 7.25
C VAL A 44 -0.53 -8.02 7.05
N SER A 45 0.57 -8.08 6.31
CA SER A 45 1.42 -6.94 6.01
C SER A 45 1.18 -6.46 4.58
N LEU A 46 0.86 -5.20 4.44
CA LEU A 46 0.79 -4.48 3.18
C LEU A 46 2.16 -3.86 2.89
N SER A 47 2.72 -4.15 1.75
CA SER A 47 4.02 -3.64 1.33
C SER A 47 3.87 -2.66 0.17
N PHE A 48 4.67 -1.60 0.23
CA PHE A 48 4.76 -0.56 -0.79
C PHE A 48 6.23 -0.45 -1.18
N ASP A 49 6.59 -1.06 -2.31
CA ASP A 49 7.92 -0.95 -2.89
C ASP A 49 7.97 0.32 -3.76
N ILE A 50 8.74 1.30 -3.31
CA ILE A 50 8.78 2.64 -3.88
C ILE A 50 10.16 2.85 -4.50
N THR A 51 10.16 3.30 -5.75
CA THR A 51 11.37 3.62 -6.49
C THR A 51 11.29 5.06 -6.98
N PRO A 52 12.01 6.01 -6.36
CA PRO A 52 12.16 7.36 -6.90
C PRO A 52 12.74 7.32 -8.32
N LYS A 53 12.29 8.22 -9.19
CA LYS A 53 12.88 8.39 -10.52
C LYS A 53 14.28 9.00 -10.39
N ARG A 54 15.05 8.92 -11.46
CA ARG A 54 16.41 9.47 -11.50
C ARG A 54 16.43 10.92 -11.00
N ASN A 55 17.33 11.22 -10.11
CA ASN A 55 17.54 12.50 -9.43
C ASN A 55 16.36 12.98 -8.58
N MET A 56 15.37 12.13 -8.33
CA MET A 56 14.26 12.42 -7.42
C MET A 56 14.53 11.86 -6.03
N HIS A 57 14.11 12.60 -5.03
CA HIS A 57 13.99 12.13 -3.65
C HIS A 57 12.65 12.55 -3.07
N VAL A 58 12.19 11.83 -2.06
CA VAL A 58 10.97 12.12 -1.32
C VAL A 58 11.28 12.26 0.16
N TYR A 59 10.51 13.07 0.87
CA TYR A 59 10.76 13.33 2.29
C TYR A 59 10.39 12.14 3.16
N ALA A 60 11.34 11.75 4.03
CA ALA A 60 11.18 10.77 5.08
C ALA A 60 10.70 11.42 6.38
N PRO A 61 10.24 10.65 7.39
CA PRO A 61 10.01 11.19 8.73
C PRO A 61 11.27 11.83 9.30
N GLY A 62 11.17 13.07 9.77
CA GLY A 62 12.30 13.85 10.29
C GLY A 62 11.88 15.18 10.89
N LYS A 63 12.86 16.05 11.16
CA LYS A 63 12.65 17.38 11.73
C LYS A 63 12.58 18.45 10.63
N HIS A 64 11.50 18.45 9.85
CA HIS A 64 11.27 19.40 8.78
C HIS A 64 9.76 19.57 8.55
N ASP A 65 9.35 20.63 7.84
CA ASP A 65 7.96 20.96 7.58
C ASP A 65 7.45 20.44 6.21
N TYR A 66 8.27 19.68 5.49
CA TYR A 66 7.89 19.12 4.20
C TYR A 66 6.90 17.95 4.35
N GLN A 67 6.15 17.68 3.28
CA GLN A 67 5.21 16.55 3.26
C GLN A 67 5.95 15.21 3.25
N VAL A 68 5.99 14.55 4.40
CA VAL A 68 6.52 13.19 4.54
C VAL A 68 5.70 12.22 3.70
N ILE A 69 6.40 11.26 3.06
CA ILE A 69 5.72 10.17 2.37
C ILE A 69 4.92 9.34 3.38
N ALA A 70 3.64 9.13 3.11
CA ALA A 70 2.74 8.46 4.04
C ALA A 70 1.66 7.66 3.30
N VAL A 71 1.22 6.57 3.92
CA VAL A 71 0.09 5.77 3.47
C VAL A 71 -1.10 5.99 4.39
N LYS A 72 -2.25 6.26 3.80
CA LYS A 72 -3.52 6.35 4.50
C LYS A 72 -4.54 5.44 3.81
N LEU A 73 -4.91 4.34 4.48
CA LEU A 73 -5.98 3.46 4.03
C LEU A 73 -7.34 4.07 4.35
N ASP A 74 -8.31 3.77 3.51
CA ASP A 74 -9.70 4.15 3.76
C ASP A 74 -10.22 3.36 4.97
N PRO A 75 -10.86 4.03 5.95
CA PRO A 75 -11.33 3.37 7.17
C PRO A 75 -12.31 2.24 6.88
N GLN A 76 -12.09 1.11 7.54
CA GLN A 76 -12.98 -0.04 7.48
C GLN A 76 -13.36 -0.47 8.90
N PRO A 77 -14.67 -0.66 9.22
CA PRO A 77 -15.13 -0.99 10.58
C PRO A 77 -14.68 -2.37 11.05
N TRP A 78 -14.20 -3.19 10.12
CA TRP A 78 -13.74 -4.56 10.35
C TRP A 78 -12.21 -4.71 10.35
N LEU A 79 -11.46 -3.59 10.20
CA LEU A 79 -10.02 -3.60 10.05
C LEU A 79 -9.36 -2.68 11.08
N LYS A 80 -8.36 -3.17 11.78
CA LYS A 80 -7.42 -2.36 12.57
C LYS A 80 -6.16 -2.14 11.75
N VAL A 81 -5.79 -0.88 11.56
CA VAL A 81 -4.59 -0.46 10.82
C VAL A 81 -3.52 -0.03 11.81
N ALA A 82 -2.33 -0.61 11.71
CA ALA A 82 -1.16 -0.19 12.48
C ALA A 82 -0.47 1.03 11.84
N PRO A 83 0.38 1.75 12.58
CA PRO A 83 1.26 2.77 11.98
C PRO A 83 2.12 2.20 10.86
N THR A 84 2.45 3.05 9.88
CA THR A 84 3.40 2.69 8.81
C THR A 84 4.79 2.52 9.39
N THR A 85 5.47 1.44 9.02
CA THR A 85 6.88 1.21 9.31
C THR A 85 7.73 1.77 8.18
N TYR A 86 8.67 2.62 8.54
CA TYR A 86 9.61 3.29 7.65
C TYR A 86 11.01 2.66 7.76
N PRO A 87 11.75 2.48 6.65
CA PRO A 87 13.15 2.11 6.70
C PRO A 87 14.02 3.29 7.16
N PRO A 88 15.30 3.07 7.46
CA PRO A 88 16.26 4.16 7.65
C PRO A 88 16.29 5.11 6.46
N SER A 89 16.30 6.41 6.72
CA SER A 89 16.40 7.47 5.72
C SER A 89 17.85 7.91 5.51
N GLU A 90 18.06 8.68 4.45
CA GLU A 90 19.31 9.34 4.14
C GLU A 90 19.20 10.85 4.46
N ILE A 91 20.31 11.50 4.77
CA ILE A 91 20.34 12.95 4.91
C ILE A 91 20.72 13.55 3.56
N TYR A 92 19.80 14.31 2.98
CA TYR A 92 20.06 15.12 1.80
C TYR A 92 20.41 16.55 2.21
N HIS A 93 21.46 17.13 1.58
CA HIS A 93 21.87 18.50 1.82
C HIS A 93 21.48 19.39 0.65
N PHE A 94 20.46 20.22 0.82
CA PHE A 94 20.09 21.29 -0.10
C PHE A 94 21.09 22.44 0.04
N LYS A 95 22.08 22.47 -0.83
CA LYS A 95 23.19 23.44 -0.76
C LYS A 95 22.72 24.89 -0.89
N GLU A 96 21.71 25.13 -1.72
CA GLU A 96 21.16 26.45 -1.97
C GLU A 96 20.47 27.07 -0.74
N LEU A 97 19.94 26.24 0.15
CA LEU A 97 19.26 26.64 1.38
C LEU A 97 20.09 26.34 2.63
N ASP A 98 21.25 25.69 2.47
CA ASP A 98 22.06 25.11 3.57
C ASP A 98 21.23 24.26 4.54
N GLU A 99 20.27 23.52 3.99
CA GLU A 99 19.32 22.70 4.75
C GLU A 99 19.64 21.22 4.61
N LYS A 100 19.60 20.49 5.74
CA LYS A 100 19.79 19.03 5.79
C LYS A 100 18.49 18.38 6.22
N VAL A 101 17.95 17.49 5.38
CA VAL A 101 16.65 16.86 5.59
C VAL A 101 16.70 15.35 5.36
N GLU A 102 15.85 14.62 6.07
CA GLU A 102 15.67 13.19 5.92
C GLU A 102 14.90 12.90 4.64
N THR A 103 15.47 12.05 3.77
CA THR A 103 14.89 11.73 2.46
C THR A 103 15.08 10.26 2.09
N TYR A 104 14.40 9.84 1.03
CA TYR A 104 14.63 8.60 0.29
C TYR A 104 14.91 8.94 -1.17
N GLY A 105 16.18 8.79 -1.58
CA GLY A 105 16.63 8.98 -2.97
C GLY A 105 16.83 7.67 -3.74
N HIS A 106 16.81 6.53 -3.06
CA HIS A 106 16.99 5.18 -3.59
C HIS A 106 15.74 4.34 -3.38
N PRO A 107 15.59 3.16 -4.04
CA PRO A 107 14.47 2.26 -3.81
C PRO A 107 14.34 1.88 -2.33
N PHE A 108 13.14 1.96 -1.80
CA PHE A 108 12.82 1.65 -0.41
C PHE A 108 11.45 1.01 -0.27
N LYS A 109 11.16 0.47 0.92
CA LYS A 109 9.90 -0.21 1.22
C LYS A 109 9.24 0.39 2.45
N LEU A 110 7.98 0.76 2.32
CA LEU A 110 7.09 0.99 3.46
C LEU A 110 6.28 -0.27 3.75
N VAL A 111 6.03 -0.53 5.01
CA VAL A 111 5.18 -1.64 5.45
C VAL A 111 4.10 -1.12 6.39
N GLN A 112 2.87 -1.58 6.18
CA GLN A 112 1.76 -1.28 7.08
C GLN A 112 1.01 -2.56 7.43
N ASP A 113 1.01 -2.92 8.69
CA ASP A 113 0.28 -4.08 9.18
C ASP A 113 -1.19 -3.75 9.37
N VAL A 114 -2.05 -4.66 8.96
CA VAL A 114 -3.48 -4.60 9.20
C VAL A 114 -3.94 -5.89 9.87
N THR A 115 -4.89 -5.78 10.81
CA THR A 115 -5.49 -6.91 11.50
C THR A 115 -6.98 -6.94 11.24
N VAL A 116 -7.49 -8.06 10.76
CA VAL A 116 -8.93 -8.28 10.62
C VAL A 116 -9.52 -8.50 12.01
N LEU A 117 -10.52 -7.71 12.37
CA LEU A 117 -11.19 -7.83 13.66
C LEU A 117 -12.05 -9.10 13.72
N ASP A 118 -12.07 -9.78 14.85
CA ASP A 118 -13.00 -10.90 15.10
C ASP A 118 -14.33 -10.38 15.66
N THR A 119 -15.09 -9.70 14.82
CA THR A 119 -16.38 -9.09 15.15
C THR A 119 -17.47 -9.57 14.21
N ALA A 120 -18.73 -9.45 14.62
CA ALA A 120 -19.87 -9.75 13.77
C ALA A 120 -19.88 -8.90 12.48
N ALA A 121 -19.44 -7.63 12.56
CA ALA A 121 -19.31 -6.74 11.41
C ALA A 121 -18.24 -7.23 10.43
N ALA A 122 -17.08 -7.70 10.94
CA ALA A 122 -16.03 -8.29 10.12
C ALA A 122 -16.53 -9.56 9.43
N LYS A 123 -17.13 -10.49 10.19
CA LYS A 123 -17.68 -11.74 9.63
C LYS A 123 -18.71 -11.47 8.52
N LYS A 124 -19.58 -10.48 8.73
CA LYS A 124 -20.58 -10.08 7.73
C LYS A 124 -19.93 -9.48 6.48
N ALA A 125 -18.96 -8.57 6.63
CA ALA A 125 -18.27 -7.94 5.50
C ALA A 125 -17.51 -8.99 4.67
N LEU A 126 -16.85 -9.91 5.34
CA LEU A 126 -16.03 -10.95 4.72
C LEU A 126 -16.88 -12.06 4.08
N ALA A 127 -18.03 -12.40 4.62
CA ALA A 127 -18.96 -13.37 4.04
C ALA A 127 -19.56 -12.91 2.70
N ALA A 128 -19.49 -11.62 2.37
CA ALA A 128 -19.97 -11.08 1.10
C ALA A 128 -19.03 -11.39 -0.09
N GLY A 129 -17.83 -11.96 0.17
CA GLY A 129 -16.85 -12.32 -0.86
C GLY A 129 -15.56 -11.52 -0.75
N PRO A 130 -14.74 -11.48 -1.81
CA PRO A 130 -13.48 -10.76 -1.82
C PRO A 130 -13.67 -9.28 -1.49
N VAL A 131 -12.84 -8.75 -0.60
CA VAL A 131 -12.87 -7.35 -0.19
C VAL A 131 -11.69 -6.59 -0.77
N LYS A 132 -11.94 -5.34 -1.14
CA LYS A 132 -10.90 -4.43 -1.63
C LYS A 132 -10.56 -3.43 -0.53
N LEU A 133 -9.30 -3.39 -0.11
CA LEU A 133 -8.74 -2.29 0.67
C LEU A 133 -8.25 -1.22 -0.29
N SER A 134 -8.71 0.00 -0.12
CA SER A 134 -8.26 1.16 -0.88
C SER A 134 -7.62 2.18 0.04
N GLY A 135 -6.87 3.10 -0.54
CA GLY A 135 -6.24 4.20 0.18
C GLY A 135 -5.41 5.07 -0.73
N GLN A 136 -4.61 5.92 -0.14
CA GLN A 136 -3.72 6.83 -0.85
C GLN A 136 -2.33 6.81 -0.22
N LEU A 137 -1.30 6.81 -1.08
CA LEU A 137 0.05 7.16 -0.73
C LEU A 137 0.24 8.63 -1.11
N THR A 138 0.60 9.46 -0.13
CA THR A 138 0.89 10.90 -0.32
C THR A 138 2.38 11.11 -0.20
N TYR A 139 2.96 12.01 -0.99
CA TYR A 139 4.36 12.35 -0.93
C TYR A 139 4.61 13.73 -1.51
N GLN A 140 5.75 14.32 -1.16
CA GLN A 140 6.33 15.44 -1.87
C GLN A 140 7.68 15.01 -2.40
N ALA A 141 7.94 15.29 -3.68
CA ALA A 141 9.19 14.99 -4.34
C ALA A 141 9.96 16.27 -4.62
N CYS A 142 11.29 16.19 -4.60
CA CYS A 142 12.19 17.22 -5.04
C CYS A 142 13.28 16.62 -5.93
N ASP A 143 13.82 17.44 -6.82
CA ASP A 143 15.12 17.19 -7.44
C ASP A 143 16.16 18.18 -6.87
N ASP A 144 17.32 18.27 -7.49
CA ASP A 144 18.39 19.16 -7.03
C ASP A 144 18.08 20.66 -7.20
N LYS A 145 16.94 21.02 -7.83
CA LYS A 145 16.59 22.41 -8.18
C LYS A 145 15.20 22.81 -7.71
N VAL A 146 14.26 21.89 -7.71
CA VAL A 146 12.84 22.18 -7.54
C VAL A 146 12.17 21.18 -6.60
N CYS A 147 11.39 21.71 -5.65
CA CYS A 147 10.43 20.93 -4.87
C CYS A 147 9.05 21.01 -5.51
N TYR A 148 8.49 19.87 -5.85
CA TYR A 148 7.19 19.77 -6.50
C TYR A 148 6.07 19.86 -5.48
N ALA A 149 4.88 20.20 -5.92
CA ALA A 149 3.71 20.17 -5.06
C ALA A 149 3.42 18.75 -4.55
N PRO A 150 2.90 18.60 -3.33
CA PRO A 150 2.48 17.30 -2.80
C PRO A 150 1.57 16.54 -3.77
N SER A 151 1.86 15.27 -3.97
CA SER A 151 1.18 14.38 -4.89
C SER A 151 0.54 13.20 -4.17
N LYS A 152 -0.46 12.58 -4.81
CA LYS A 152 -1.20 11.43 -4.29
C LYS A 152 -1.23 10.31 -5.30
N VAL A 153 -1.02 9.08 -4.84
CA VAL A 153 -1.12 7.86 -5.64
C VAL A 153 -2.19 6.97 -5.03
N PRO A 154 -3.22 6.56 -5.76
CA PRO A 154 -4.18 5.59 -5.26
C PRO A 154 -3.49 4.24 -5.06
N VAL A 155 -3.78 3.58 -3.94
CA VAL A 155 -3.29 2.23 -3.64
C VAL A 155 -4.46 1.31 -3.33
N SER A 156 -4.36 0.04 -3.71
CA SER A 156 -5.39 -0.93 -3.38
C SER A 156 -4.84 -2.34 -3.27
N PHE A 157 -5.51 -3.15 -2.45
CA PHE A 157 -5.22 -4.55 -2.20
C PHE A 157 -6.52 -5.33 -2.27
N ALA A 158 -6.47 -6.52 -2.82
CA ALA A 158 -7.59 -7.44 -2.81
C ALA A 158 -7.32 -8.55 -1.80
N LEU A 159 -8.30 -8.82 -0.95
CA LEU A 159 -8.28 -9.83 0.09
C LEU A 159 -9.41 -10.82 -0.12
N THR A 160 -9.11 -12.10 -0.07
CA THR A 160 -10.10 -13.17 -0.02
C THR A 160 -10.19 -13.71 1.39
N VAL A 161 -11.38 -14.14 1.78
CA VAL A 161 -11.64 -14.72 3.09
C VAL A 161 -11.58 -16.22 3.00
N LYS A 162 -10.97 -16.82 4.00
CA LYS A 162 -10.94 -18.27 4.18
C LYS A 162 -11.93 -18.68 5.26
#